data_fbd691a65fcce8d65016e0ee39ef471f
#
_entry.id   fbd691a65fcce8d65016e0ee39ef471f
#
_cell.length_a   1.000
_cell.length_b   1.000
_cell.length_c   1.000
_cell.angle_alpha   90.00
_cell.angle_beta   90.00
_cell.angle_gamma   90.00
#
_symmetry.space_group_name_H-M   'P 1'
#
loop_
_entity.id
_entity.type
_entity.pdbx_description
1 polymer ?
#
loop_
_entity_poly.entity_id
_entity_poly.type
_entity_poly.pdbx_seq_one_letter_code
_entity_poly.pdbx_strand_id
1 'polypeptide(L)'
;AQDLDLLEQALATRSPNCTAVAEIGLERAVPELLTDELWRKQCDFFEEQLHLAKKHDLPVNMHSRKSHDQLFSFLKRIEVPKRGVVHGFAGSYDQAKRFVDLGYSIGVGGTITYERANKTRQTISKLPLDALLLETDSPDMPVFGFQGQPNRPERMQQVFKVLCELRRETPEMIAETIWQNSLRKFA
;
A
#
# COMPACT_ATOMS: atom_id res chain seq x y z
N ALA A 1 -6.88 -19.23 -13.44
CA ALA A 1 -5.76 -20.13 -13.71
C ALA A 1 -4.82 -19.47 -14.71
N GLN A 2 -5.23 -19.23 -15.94
CA GLN A 2 -4.35 -18.71 -17.01
C GLN A 2 -3.61 -17.42 -16.67
N ASP A 3 -4.27 -16.45 -16.00
CA ASP A 3 -3.63 -15.17 -15.62
C ASP A 3 -2.54 -15.35 -14.57
N LEU A 4 -2.74 -16.28 -13.62
CA LEU A 4 -1.73 -16.61 -12.60
C LEU A 4 -0.53 -17.33 -13.21
N ASP A 5 -0.76 -18.20 -14.19
CA ASP A 5 0.33 -18.89 -14.93
C ASP A 5 1.17 -17.86 -15.71
N LEU A 6 0.51 -16.89 -16.35
CA LEU A 6 1.19 -15.79 -17.04
C LEU A 6 2.01 -14.91 -16.07
N LEU A 7 1.44 -14.58 -14.90
CA LEU A 7 2.15 -13.84 -13.87
C LEU A 7 3.37 -14.61 -13.38
N GLU A 8 3.23 -15.91 -13.12
CA GLU A 8 4.35 -16.74 -12.67
C GLU A 8 5.46 -16.82 -13.72
N GLN A 9 5.13 -16.97 -15.00
CA GLN A 9 6.10 -16.94 -16.09
C GLN A 9 6.82 -15.59 -16.16
N ALA A 10 6.09 -14.48 -16.04
CA ALA A 10 6.68 -13.14 -16.02
C ALA A 10 7.63 -12.95 -14.82
N LEU A 11 7.27 -13.46 -13.66
CA LEU A 11 8.13 -13.41 -12.47
C LEU A 11 9.39 -14.29 -12.61
N ALA A 12 9.25 -15.48 -13.21
CA ALA A 12 10.38 -16.39 -13.44
C ALA A 12 11.42 -15.82 -14.41
N THR A 13 10.98 -14.99 -15.38
CA THR A 13 11.84 -14.38 -16.40
C THR A 13 12.05 -12.87 -16.19
N ARG A 14 11.72 -12.37 -15.00
CA ARG A 14 11.77 -10.95 -14.71
C ARG A 14 13.17 -10.35 -14.83
N SER A 15 13.22 -9.08 -15.22
CA SER A 15 14.45 -8.30 -15.16
C SER A 15 14.78 -7.90 -13.71
N PRO A 16 16.04 -7.52 -13.42
CA PRO A 16 16.41 -6.99 -12.10
C PRO A 16 15.61 -5.75 -11.66
N ASN A 17 15.01 -5.05 -12.60
CA ASN A 17 14.17 -3.87 -12.32
C ASN A 17 12.74 -4.22 -11.83
N CYS A 18 12.37 -5.49 -11.86
CA CYS A 18 11.11 -5.96 -11.28
C CYS A 18 11.32 -6.19 -9.77
N THR A 19 10.93 -5.22 -8.96
CA THR A 19 11.24 -5.16 -7.53
C THR A 19 10.08 -5.54 -6.61
N ALA A 20 8.89 -5.81 -7.15
CA ALA A 20 7.72 -6.20 -6.36
C ALA A 20 6.69 -6.97 -7.19
N VAL A 21 5.81 -7.70 -6.51
CA VAL A 21 4.55 -8.18 -7.08
C VAL A 21 3.47 -7.14 -6.78
N ALA A 22 2.90 -6.53 -7.81
CA ALA A 22 1.98 -5.40 -7.71
C ALA A 22 1.03 -5.31 -8.93
N GLU A 23 -0.11 -4.74 -8.80
CA GLU A 23 -0.83 -4.44 -7.58
C GLU A 23 -1.72 -5.61 -7.22
N ILE A 24 -1.67 -6.07 -5.98
CA ILE A 24 -2.50 -7.19 -5.48
C ILE A 24 -3.36 -6.70 -4.32
N GLY A 25 -4.39 -7.44 -3.92
CA GLY A 25 -5.16 -7.05 -2.74
C GLY A 25 -6.64 -7.31 -2.86
N LEU A 26 -7.43 -6.59 -2.04
CA LEU A 26 -8.87 -6.80 -1.88
C LEU A 26 -9.65 -5.48 -1.97
N GLU A 27 -10.73 -5.49 -2.76
CA GLU A 27 -11.64 -4.35 -2.94
C GLU A 27 -13.03 -4.70 -2.40
N ARG A 28 -13.52 -3.97 -1.40
CA ARG A 28 -14.86 -4.16 -0.82
C ARG A 28 -15.72 -2.89 -0.87
N ALA A 29 -15.29 -1.85 -1.55
CA ALA A 29 -16.10 -0.65 -1.71
C ALA A 29 -16.94 -0.64 -2.99
N VAL A 30 -16.71 -1.60 -3.90
CA VAL A 30 -17.46 -1.75 -5.16
C VAL A 30 -18.48 -2.88 -5.01
N PRO A 31 -19.80 -2.58 -4.88
CA PRO A 31 -20.82 -3.60 -4.59
C PRO A 31 -20.89 -4.71 -5.62
N GLU A 32 -20.66 -4.40 -6.90
CA GLU A 32 -20.71 -5.34 -8.02
C GLU A 32 -19.65 -6.45 -7.90
N LEU A 33 -18.58 -6.21 -7.14
CA LEU A 33 -17.50 -7.16 -6.90
C LEU A 33 -17.73 -8.04 -5.65
N LEU A 34 -18.87 -7.86 -4.96
CA LEU A 34 -19.13 -8.51 -3.66
C LEU A 34 -20.13 -9.67 -3.74
N THR A 35 -20.46 -10.18 -4.93
CA THR A 35 -21.15 -11.46 -5.04
C THR A 35 -20.24 -12.55 -4.43
N ASP A 36 -20.84 -13.61 -3.87
CA ASP A 36 -20.05 -14.68 -3.23
C ASP A 36 -18.98 -15.27 -4.17
N GLU A 37 -19.31 -15.41 -5.45
CA GLU A 37 -18.39 -15.90 -6.47
C GLU A 37 -17.22 -14.94 -6.70
N LEU A 38 -17.50 -13.66 -6.94
CA LEU A 38 -16.46 -12.65 -7.23
C LEU A 38 -15.60 -12.36 -6.02
N TRP A 39 -16.19 -12.32 -4.82
CA TRP A 39 -15.43 -12.16 -3.59
C TRP A 39 -14.50 -13.35 -3.35
N ARG A 40 -14.98 -14.58 -3.52
CA ARG A 40 -14.12 -15.76 -3.44
C ARG A 40 -12.98 -15.69 -4.45
N LYS A 41 -13.27 -15.32 -5.70
CA LYS A 41 -12.26 -15.16 -6.74
C LYS A 41 -11.20 -14.11 -6.37
N GLN A 42 -11.59 -12.96 -5.80
CA GLN A 42 -10.63 -11.97 -5.29
C GLN A 42 -9.70 -12.60 -4.23
N CYS A 43 -10.28 -13.31 -3.26
CA CYS A 43 -9.52 -13.96 -2.18
C CYS A 43 -8.54 -15.01 -2.74
N ASP A 44 -8.99 -15.87 -3.65
CA ASP A 44 -8.17 -16.91 -4.26
C ASP A 44 -6.99 -16.30 -5.04
N PHE A 45 -7.25 -15.27 -5.87
CA PHE A 45 -6.21 -14.56 -6.60
C PHE A 45 -5.22 -13.86 -5.66
N PHE A 46 -5.71 -13.23 -4.61
CA PHE A 46 -4.84 -12.58 -3.63
C PHE A 46 -3.94 -13.59 -2.92
N GLU A 47 -4.48 -14.72 -2.49
CA GLU A 47 -3.72 -15.79 -1.85
C GLU A 47 -2.63 -16.35 -2.75
N GLU A 48 -2.96 -16.68 -4.00
CA GLU A 48 -2.00 -17.20 -4.97
C GLU A 48 -0.88 -16.17 -5.29
N GLN A 49 -1.23 -14.89 -5.40
CA GLN A 49 -0.23 -13.83 -5.62
C GLN A 49 0.70 -13.63 -4.42
N LEU A 50 0.22 -13.84 -3.19
CA LEU A 50 1.08 -13.87 -2.00
C LEU A 50 2.07 -15.06 -2.05
N HIS A 51 1.60 -16.23 -2.47
CA HIS A 51 2.46 -17.40 -2.66
C HIS A 51 3.51 -17.19 -3.75
N LEU A 52 3.15 -16.53 -4.86
CA LEU A 52 4.09 -16.16 -5.91
C LEU A 52 5.14 -15.17 -5.41
N ALA A 53 4.74 -14.16 -4.64
CA ALA A 53 5.68 -13.22 -4.04
C ALA A 53 6.67 -13.92 -3.10
N LYS A 54 6.17 -14.84 -2.26
CA LYS A 54 7.00 -15.69 -1.40
C LYS A 54 7.97 -16.56 -2.21
N LYS A 55 7.49 -17.23 -3.26
CA LYS A 55 8.28 -18.12 -4.12
C LYS A 55 9.42 -17.38 -4.83
N HIS A 56 9.15 -16.16 -5.27
CA HIS A 56 10.12 -15.35 -6.02
C HIS A 56 10.92 -14.37 -5.15
N ASP A 57 10.76 -14.43 -3.82
CA ASP A 57 11.42 -13.56 -2.84
C ASP A 57 11.26 -12.07 -3.17
N LEU A 58 10.03 -11.65 -3.43
CA LEU A 58 9.66 -10.28 -3.75
C LEU A 58 8.71 -9.70 -2.69
N PRO A 59 8.81 -8.39 -2.40
CA PRO A 59 7.78 -7.71 -1.62
C PRO A 59 6.49 -7.54 -2.43
N VAL A 60 5.41 -7.22 -1.73
CA VAL A 60 4.10 -6.97 -2.35
C VAL A 60 3.67 -5.52 -2.18
N ASN A 61 3.03 -4.96 -3.20
CA ASN A 61 2.30 -3.69 -3.10
C ASN A 61 0.81 -3.98 -3.14
N MET A 62 0.09 -3.62 -2.05
CA MET A 62 -1.24 -4.12 -1.79
C MET A 62 -2.29 -3.03 -1.72
N HIS A 63 -3.34 -3.22 -2.50
CA HIS A 63 -4.61 -2.50 -2.43
C HIS A 63 -5.49 -3.02 -1.29
N SER A 64 -6.06 -2.13 -0.51
CA SER A 64 -7.04 -2.48 0.51
C SER A 64 -8.08 -1.39 0.70
N ARG A 65 -9.28 -1.61 0.19
CA ARG A 65 -10.39 -0.67 0.35
C ARG A 65 -11.57 -1.36 1.02
N LYS A 66 -11.94 -0.88 2.22
CA LYS A 66 -12.94 -1.50 3.11
C LYS A 66 -12.66 -2.99 3.40
N SER A 67 -11.40 -3.42 3.35
CA SER A 67 -10.98 -4.81 3.43
C SER A 67 -9.76 -5.05 4.35
N HIS A 68 -9.38 -4.08 5.18
CA HIS A 68 -8.17 -4.17 6.00
C HIS A 68 -8.13 -5.41 6.90
N ASP A 69 -9.26 -5.77 7.52
CA ASP A 69 -9.32 -6.94 8.41
C ASP A 69 -9.16 -8.25 7.64
N GLN A 70 -9.76 -8.36 6.45
CA GLN A 70 -9.62 -9.52 5.58
C GLN A 70 -8.19 -9.63 5.07
N LEU A 71 -7.63 -8.52 4.55
CA LEU A 71 -6.23 -8.46 4.09
C LEU A 71 -5.28 -8.91 5.20
N PHE A 72 -5.43 -8.36 6.41
CA PHE A 72 -4.63 -8.74 7.57
C PHE A 72 -4.69 -10.23 7.88
N SER A 73 -5.87 -10.85 7.77
CA SER A 73 -6.04 -12.29 8.02
C SER A 73 -5.21 -13.15 7.07
N PHE A 74 -5.12 -12.76 5.79
CA PHE A 74 -4.23 -13.43 4.83
C PHE A 74 -2.75 -13.25 5.19
N LEU A 75 -2.34 -12.03 5.49
CA LEU A 75 -0.94 -11.71 5.81
C LEU A 75 -0.45 -12.36 7.12
N LYS A 76 -1.35 -12.59 8.06
CA LYS A 76 -1.05 -13.34 9.29
C LYS A 76 -0.84 -14.82 9.01
N ARG A 77 -1.56 -15.39 8.04
CA ARG A 77 -1.51 -16.81 7.69
C ARG A 77 -0.40 -17.14 6.70
N ILE A 78 -0.15 -16.23 5.75
CA ILE A 78 0.84 -16.41 4.68
C ILE A 78 1.98 -15.45 4.89
N GLU A 79 3.13 -16.00 5.28
CA GLU A 79 4.33 -15.19 5.44
C GLU A 79 4.98 -14.92 4.08
N VAL A 80 5.07 -13.64 3.71
CA VAL A 80 5.87 -13.14 2.60
C VAL A 80 7.18 -12.59 3.17
N PRO A 81 8.34 -13.21 2.95
CA PRO A 81 9.60 -12.85 3.64
C PRO A 81 9.98 -11.37 3.46
N LYS A 82 9.82 -10.83 2.26
CA LYS A 82 10.13 -9.42 1.95
C LYS A 82 9.06 -8.43 2.42
N ARG A 83 7.92 -8.93 2.94
CA ARG A 83 6.79 -8.08 3.34
C ARG A 83 6.30 -7.21 2.17
N GLY A 84 6.14 -5.93 2.38
CA GLY A 84 5.68 -4.99 1.35
C GLY A 84 5.00 -3.78 1.97
N VAL A 85 4.05 -3.23 1.23
CA VAL A 85 3.31 -2.03 1.61
C VAL A 85 1.80 -2.21 1.40
N VAL A 86 1.01 -1.68 2.31
CA VAL A 86 -0.41 -1.39 2.09
C VAL A 86 -0.49 0.03 1.57
N HIS A 87 -0.64 0.19 0.25
CA HIS A 87 -0.63 1.49 -0.39
C HIS A 87 -1.96 2.22 -0.22
N GLY A 88 -1.97 3.53 -0.47
CA GLY A 88 -3.17 4.35 -0.43
C GLY A 88 -3.94 4.23 0.90
N PHE A 89 -3.24 4.07 2.02
CA PHE A 89 -3.86 3.70 3.28
C PHE A 89 -4.85 4.77 3.77
N ALA A 90 -6.05 4.33 4.07
CA ALA A 90 -7.07 5.11 4.76
C ALA A 90 -7.70 4.24 5.87
N GLY A 91 -7.50 4.62 7.12
CA GLY A 91 -8.00 3.81 8.23
C GLY A 91 -7.57 4.28 9.61
N SER A 92 -7.86 3.45 10.62
CA SER A 92 -7.52 3.71 12.02
C SER A 92 -6.08 3.33 12.34
N TYR A 93 -5.61 3.87 13.47
CA TYR A 93 -4.30 3.53 14.02
C TYR A 93 -4.16 2.02 14.31
N ASP A 94 -5.18 1.41 14.90
CA ASP A 94 -5.16 -0.02 15.23
C ASP A 94 -5.07 -0.89 13.96
N GLN A 95 -5.78 -0.51 12.90
CA GLN A 95 -5.68 -1.21 11.61
C GLN A 95 -4.28 -1.10 11.01
N ALA A 96 -3.72 0.11 10.96
CA ALA A 96 -2.37 0.34 10.43
C ALA A 96 -1.31 -0.36 11.29
N LYS A 97 -1.40 -0.24 12.62
CA LYS A 97 -0.44 -0.83 13.55
C LYS A 97 -0.34 -2.35 13.39
N ARG A 98 -1.46 -3.04 13.17
CA ARG A 98 -1.47 -4.49 12.93
C ARG A 98 -0.61 -4.88 11.72
N PHE A 99 -0.64 -4.12 10.63
CA PHE A 99 0.22 -4.33 9.46
C PHE A 99 1.69 -4.03 9.79
N VAL A 100 1.94 -2.93 10.49
CA VAL A 100 3.30 -2.55 10.91
C VAL A 100 3.92 -3.61 11.83
N ASP A 101 3.14 -4.16 12.76
CA ASP A 101 3.60 -5.22 13.68
C ASP A 101 3.96 -6.52 12.92
N LEU A 102 3.39 -6.75 11.75
CA LEU A 102 3.78 -7.85 10.84
C LEU A 102 4.98 -7.49 9.94
N GLY A 103 5.50 -6.25 10.03
CA GLY A 103 6.64 -5.79 9.23
C GLY A 103 6.27 -5.13 7.89
N TYR A 104 4.97 -4.87 7.64
CA TYR A 104 4.52 -4.16 6.45
C TYR A 104 4.62 -2.65 6.63
N SER A 105 4.90 -1.96 5.53
CA SER A 105 4.88 -0.50 5.48
C SER A 105 3.49 0.03 5.14
N ILE A 106 3.24 1.28 5.48
CA ILE A 106 2.01 2.01 5.22
C ILE A 106 2.28 3.09 4.17
N GLY A 107 1.57 3.03 3.05
CA GLY A 107 1.65 4.02 1.99
C GLY A 107 0.84 5.28 2.33
N VAL A 108 1.51 6.42 2.30
CA VAL A 108 0.95 7.74 2.60
C VAL A 108 0.78 8.51 1.30
N GLY A 109 -0.47 8.68 0.88
CA GLY A 109 -0.82 9.36 -0.36
C GLY A 109 -1.75 10.56 -0.15
N GLY A 110 -2.48 10.90 -1.21
CA GLY A 110 -3.34 12.09 -1.27
C GLY A 110 -4.41 12.21 -0.19
N THR A 111 -4.82 11.11 0.44
CA THR A 111 -5.85 11.10 1.49
C THR A 111 -5.53 12.07 2.62
N ILE A 112 -4.26 12.18 3.04
CA ILE A 112 -3.89 13.06 4.17
C ILE A 112 -4.00 14.55 3.82
N THR A 113 -4.08 14.91 2.55
CA THR A 113 -4.24 16.32 2.12
C THR A 113 -5.64 16.86 2.37
N TYR A 114 -6.60 16.00 2.69
CA TYR A 114 -7.97 16.39 3.01
C TYR A 114 -8.17 16.50 4.52
N GLU A 115 -8.54 17.67 5.01
CA GLU A 115 -8.78 17.91 6.45
C GLU A 115 -9.82 16.97 7.03
N ARG A 116 -10.86 16.63 6.24
CA ARG A 116 -11.92 15.68 6.64
C ARG A 116 -11.42 14.28 6.94
N ALA A 117 -10.23 13.90 6.45
CA ALA A 117 -9.62 12.59 6.69
C ALA A 117 -8.95 12.48 8.07
N ASN A 118 -9.58 13.02 9.10
CA ASN A 118 -9.03 13.14 10.46
C ASN A 118 -8.50 11.82 11.01
N LYS A 119 -9.23 10.71 10.83
CA LYS A 119 -8.82 9.40 11.33
C LYS A 119 -7.49 8.95 10.71
N THR A 120 -7.36 9.05 9.38
CA THR A 120 -6.12 8.68 8.67
C THR A 120 -4.98 9.64 9.02
N ARG A 121 -5.24 10.96 9.07
CA ARG A 121 -4.26 11.97 9.48
C ARG A 121 -3.70 11.69 10.88
N GLN A 122 -4.56 11.38 11.85
CA GLN A 122 -4.14 11.00 13.20
C GLN A 122 -3.34 9.68 13.21
N THR A 123 -3.74 8.71 12.40
CA THR A 123 -3.02 7.45 12.24
C THR A 123 -1.58 7.71 11.77
N ILE A 124 -1.43 8.45 10.66
CA ILE A 124 -0.12 8.76 10.08
C ILE A 124 0.75 9.61 11.02
N SER A 125 0.15 10.49 11.84
CA SER A 125 0.90 11.28 12.82
C SER A 125 1.50 10.45 13.97
N LYS A 126 0.94 9.27 14.25
CA LYS A 126 1.29 8.42 15.41
C LYS A 126 2.14 7.21 15.05
N LEU A 127 2.06 6.72 13.81
CA LEU A 127 2.85 5.55 13.39
C LEU A 127 4.36 5.84 13.44
N PRO A 128 5.19 4.80 13.65
CA PRO A 128 6.63 4.94 13.51
C PRO A 128 6.99 5.47 12.12
N LEU A 129 7.88 6.45 12.03
CA LEU A 129 8.27 7.06 10.76
C LEU A 129 8.92 6.04 9.81
N ASP A 130 9.65 5.08 10.36
CA ASP A 130 10.30 4.00 9.59
C ASP A 130 9.32 2.98 8.98
N ALA A 131 8.04 3.06 9.35
CA ALA A 131 6.97 2.27 8.73
C ALA A 131 6.27 2.97 7.56
N LEU A 132 6.60 4.22 7.25
CA LEU A 132 5.89 5.03 6.25
C LEU A 132 6.62 5.04 4.91
N LEU A 133 5.84 4.98 3.83
CA LEU A 133 6.26 5.25 2.45
C LEU A 133 5.41 6.39 1.88
N LEU A 134 6.00 7.20 1.01
CA LEU A 134 5.31 8.30 0.34
C LEU A 134 4.94 7.88 -1.09
N GLU A 135 3.72 8.23 -1.51
CA GLU A 135 3.17 7.82 -2.80
C GLU A 135 2.20 8.84 -3.39
N THR A 136 1.78 8.65 -4.63
CA THR A 136 0.74 9.44 -5.28
C THR A 136 -0.44 8.62 -5.74
N ASP A 137 -0.23 7.38 -6.14
CA ASP A 137 -1.20 6.51 -6.81
C ASP A 137 -1.73 7.11 -8.14
N SER A 138 -0.88 7.91 -8.81
CA SER A 138 -1.26 8.56 -10.07
C SER A 138 -1.61 7.54 -11.16
N PRO A 139 -2.67 7.77 -11.95
CA PRO A 139 -3.48 9.01 -12.08
C PRO A 139 -4.63 9.13 -11.08
N ASP A 140 -4.77 8.19 -10.16
CA ASP A 140 -5.81 8.15 -9.14
C ASP A 140 -5.46 8.99 -7.90
N MET A 141 -6.38 9.07 -6.95
CA MET A 141 -6.23 9.71 -5.64
C MET A 141 -5.72 11.17 -5.71
N PRO A 142 -6.39 12.08 -6.46
CA PRO A 142 -5.95 13.47 -6.56
C PRO A 142 -5.87 14.13 -5.18
N VAL A 143 -4.83 14.91 -4.96
CA VAL A 143 -4.64 15.69 -3.73
C VAL A 143 -5.68 16.80 -3.62
N PHE A 144 -5.90 17.33 -2.42
CA PHE A 144 -6.80 18.46 -2.19
C PHE A 144 -6.47 19.65 -3.10
N GLY A 145 -7.49 20.25 -3.70
CA GLY A 145 -7.37 21.33 -4.68
C GLY A 145 -7.32 20.86 -6.14
N PHE A 146 -7.17 19.54 -6.38
CA PHE A 146 -7.11 18.97 -7.72
C PHE A 146 -8.16 17.88 -7.97
N GLN A 147 -9.25 17.90 -7.18
CA GLN A 147 -10.37 16.99 -7.36
C GLN A 147 -10.96 17.10 -8.78
N GLY A 148 -11.30 15.94 -9.35
CA GLY A 148 -11.84 15.89 -10.71
C GLY A 148 -10.80 15.97 -11.82
N GLN A 149 -9.52 16.03 -11.49
CA GLN A 149 -8.41 15.97 -12.43
C GLN A 149 -7.58 14.69 -12.19
N PRO A 150 -6.94 14.11 -13.21
CA PRO A 150 -5.98 13.06 -13.01
C PRO A 150 -4.86 13.51 -12.06
N ASN A 151 -4.51 12.67 -11.11
CA ASN A 151 -3.36 12.92 -10.23
C ASN A 151 -2.04 12.78 -11.01
N ARG A 152 -0.96 13.35 -10.48
CA ARG A 152 0.35 13.40 -11.15
C ARG A 152 1.46 13.17 -10.13
N PRO A 153 2.58 12.52 -10.54
CA PRO A 153 3.67 12.20 -9.61
C PRO A 153 4.27 13.41 -8.90
N GLU A 154 4.37 14.57 -9.55
CA GLU A 154 4.92 15.80 -8.94
C GLU A 154 4.07 16.34 -7.78
N ARG A 155 2.80 15.93 -7.66
CA ARG A 155 1.93 16.29 -6.54
C ARG A 155 2.29 15.57 -5.23
N MET A 156 3.21 14.63 -5.27
CA MET A 156 3.82 14.05 -4.09
C MET A 156 4.41 15.13 -3.17
N GLN A 157 4.86 16.26 -3.72
CA GLN A 157 5.34 17.40 -2.92
C GLN A 157 4.27 17.94 -1.96
N GLN A 158 2.99 17.97 -2.39
CA GLN A 158 1.90 18.39 -1.52
C GLN A 158 1.62 17.38 -0.42
N VAL A 159 1.67 16.08 -0.73
CA VAL A 159 1.54 15.03 0.27
C VAL A 159 2.68 15.13 1.30
N PHE A 160 3.92 15.31 0.84
CA PHE A 160 5.09 15.49 1.71
C PHE A 160 4.94 16.70 2.63
N LYS A 161 4.51 17.85 2.11
CA LYS A 161 4.27 19.05 2.91
C LYS A 161 3.28 18.79 4.05
N VAL A 162 2.14 18.17 3.73
CA VAL A 162 1.13 17.83 4.76
C VAL A 162 1.67 16.81 5.75
N LEU A 163 2.44 15.83 5.30
CA LEU A 163 3.10 14.88 6.20
C LEU A 163 4.00 15.59 7.22
N CYS A 164 4.80 16.55 6.78
CA CYS A 164 5.64 17.36 7.66
C CYS A 164 4.81 18.17 8.68
N GLU A 165 3.66 18.68 8.28
CA GLU A 165 2.74 19.41 9.18
C GLU A 165 2.12 18.49 10.25
N LEU A 166 1.93 17.22 9.94
CA LEU A 166 1.33 16.22 10.85
C LEU A 166 2.34 15.62 11.84
N ARG A 167 3.62 15.77 11.59
CA ARG A 167 4.66 15.09 12.35
C ARG A 167 5.51 16.06 13.16
N ARG A 168 6.27 15.49 14.12
CA ARG A 168 7.13 16.28 15.02
C ARG A 168 8.60 16.32 14.56
N GLU A 169 8.98 15.38 13.70
CA GLU A 169 10.32 15.29 13.11
C GLU A 169 10.53 16.44 12.11
N THR A 170 11.76 16.80 11.88
CA THR A 170 12.09 17.85 10.90
C THR A 170 11.84 17.35 9.47
N PRO A 171 11.52 18.24 8.51
CA PRO A 171 11.34 17.85 7.11
C PRO A 171 12.51 17.06 6.53
N GLU A 172 13.74 17.41 6.90
CA GLU A 172 14.96 16.72 6.46
C GLU A 172 15.00 15.28 7.00
N MET A 173 14.68 15.10 8.27
CA MET A 173 14.61 13.76 8.89
C MET A 173 13.50 12.93 8.26
N ILE A 174 12.33 13.51 7.99
CA ILE A 174 11.22 12.82 7.33
C ILE A 174 11.63 12.39 5.92
N ALA A 175 12.22 13.30 5.13
CA ALA A 175 12.65 13.01 3.76
C ALA A 175 13.69 11.87 3.73
N GLU A 176 14.72 11.97 4.55
CA GLU A 176 15.77 10.94 4.61
C GLU A 176 15.22 9.59 5.05
N THR A 177 14.40 9.57 6.12
CA THR A 177 13.83 8.31 6.64
C THR A 177 12.95 7.63 5.60
N ILE A 178 12.06 8.38 4.93
CA ILE A 178 11.17 7.81 3.89
C ILE A 178 11.97 7.33 2.67
N TRP A 179 13.01 8.05 2.29
CA TRP A 179 13.92 7.61 1.24
C TRP A 179 14.56 6.25 1.60
N GLN A 180 15.13 6.13 2.78
CA GLN A 180 15.71 4.88 3.26
C GLN A 180 14.66 3.76 3.39
N ASN A 181 13.45 4.06 3.82
CA ASN A 181 12.34 3.11 3.86
C ASN A 181 12.04 2.55 2.46
N SER A 182 12.00 3.42 1.45
CA SER A 182 11.73 3.03 0.06
C SER A 182 12.83 2.13 -0.49
N LEU A 183 14.09 2.47 -0.24
CA LEU A 183 15.24 1.65 -0.65
C LEU A 183 15.20 0.26 0.02
N ARG A 184 14.97 0.20 1.34
CA ARG A 184 14.89 -1.08 2.05
C ARG A 184 13.77 -1.98 1.53
N LYS A 185 12.71 -1.40 1.03
CA LYS A 185 11.52 -2.16 0.60
C LYS A 185 11.62 -2.62 -0.86
N PHE A 186 12.17 -1.80 -1.75
CA PHE A 186 12.06 -1.99 -3.19
C PHE A 186 13.39 -1.93 -3.98
N ALA A 187 14.51 -1.69 -3.32
CA ALA A 187 15.82 -1.68 -4.00
C ALA A 187 16.58 -3.01 -3.84
#